data_4d44dca0b0fc1f203acac17e05db64ee
#
_entry.id   4d44dca0b0fc1f203acac17e05db64ee
#
_cell.length_a   1.000
_cell.length_b   1.000
_cell.length_c   1.000
_cell.angle_alpha   90.00
_cell.angle_beta   90.00
_cell.angle_gamma   90.00
#
_symmetry.space_group_name_H-M   'P 1'
#
loop_
_entity.id
_entity.type
_entity.pdbx_description
1 polymer ?
#
loop_
_entity_poly.entity_id
_entity_poly.type
_entity_poly.pdbx_seq_one_letter_code
_entity_poly.pdbx_strand_id
1 'polypeptide(L)'
;MFAELNSILNVSPEHFSTSEFVLLSDRQSDASFLLHHFLGFYLRAGCQVCFVALAQSFSHYSAVSQRLAKEKGQLVFLEGLQESLSILNPHDATTGSEAMDFLRNPGAGLQCLFQFVSSSVNHSRGTEDGGRGPPVLLVDDLSVLLSLGVGVDAVLDFSHYCRAAICSELKGNVVMLLRCDGEDDDDDVGSDDGSERLLRGLTHQCSLALHVQSLPTGYCRDIHGQVEMCDRRKQAGGQQRKMTFQFKVHDKGASFFALGTSSAVL
;
A
#
# COMPACT_ATOMS: atom_id res chain seq x y z
N MET A 1 3.86 14.23 -1.15
CA MET A 1 3.50 13.90 -2.56
C MET A 1 4.65 14.34 -3.45
N PHE A 2 5.10 13.47 -4.36
CA PHE A 2 6.29 13.66 -5.19
C PHE A 2 5.86 14.04 -6.62
N ALA A 3 6.20 15.24 -7.06
CA ALA A 3 5.81 15.74 -8.39
C ALA A 3 6.44 14.91 -9.53
N GLU A 4 7.69 14.48 -9.34
CA GLU A 4 8.42 13.66 -10.31
C GLU A 4 7.75 12.29 -10.49
N LEU A 5 7.35 11.64 -9.38
CA LEU A 5 6.62 10.36 -9.46
C LEU A 5 5.27 10.52 -10.17
N ASN A 6 4.55 11.61 -9.91
CA ASN A 6 3.32 11.91 -10.65
C ASN A 6 3.56 12.04 -12.16
N SER A 7 4.65 12.69 -12.55
CA SER A 7 5.02 12.84 -13.97
C SER A 7 5.38 11.49 -14.59
N ILE A 8 6.11 10.64 -13.87
CA ILE A 8 6.46 9.28 -14.30
C ILE A 8 5.20 8.41 -14.51
N LEU A 9 4.27 8.49 -13.56
CA LEU A 9 3.00 7.75 -13.59
C LEU A 9 1.96 8.40 -14.53
N ASN A 10 2.23 9.59 -15.03
CA ASN A 10 1.32 10.41 -15.82
C ASN A 10 -0.04 10.65 -15.12
N VAL A 11 0.01 11.07 -13.85
CA VAL A 11 -1.18 11.33 -13.01
C VAL A 11 -1.09 12.68 -12.32
N SER A 12 -2.23 13.28 -12.03
CA SER A 12 -2.36 14.43 -11.14
C SER A 12 -3.56 14.23 -10.21
N PRO A 13 -3.65 14.95 -9.07
CA PRO A 13 -4.83 14.87 -8.20
C PRO A 13 -6.15 15.24 -8.87
N GLU A 14 -6.10 16.02 -9.95
CA GLU A 14 -7.26 16.42 -10.76
C GLU A 14 -7.55 15.43 -11.89
N HIS A 15 -6.55 14.61 -12.26
CA HIS A 15 -6.66 13.67 -13.37
C HIS A 15 -5.86 12.39 -13.10
N PHE A 16 -6.55 11.32 -12.72
CA PHE A 16 -6.00 9.99 -12.47
C PHE A 16 -6.99 8.89 -12.85
N SER A 17 -6.46 7.69 -13.06
CA SER A 17 -7.27 6.51 -13.37
C SER A 17 -7.93 5.97 -12.11
N THR A 18 -9.16 5.51 -12.25
CA THR A 18 -9.90 4.76 -11.22
C THR A 18 -9.93 3.27 -11.55
N SER A 19 -10.38 2.45 -10.60
CA SER A 19 -10.40 0.99 -10.72
C SER A 19 -9.02 0.34 -10.78
N GLU A 20 -8.01 1.00 -10.17
CA GLU A 20 -6.63 0.55 -10.17
C GLU A 20 -6.26 -0.17 -8.87
N PHE A 21 -5.52 -1.25 -9.01
CA PHE A 21 -4.84 -1.89 -7.89
C PHE A 21 -3.33 -1.67 -8.03
N VAL A 22 -2.77 -0.91 -7.10
CA VAL A 22 -1.34 -0.57 -7.02
C VAL A 22 -0.69 -1.45 -5.95
N LEU A 23 0.32 -2.21 -6.34
CA LEU A 23 1.16 -2.98 -5.44
C LEU A 23 2.47 -2.21 -5.20
N LEU A 24 2.79 -1.96 -3.95
CA LEU A 24 4.09 -1.49 -3.49
C LEU A 24 4.80 -2.68 -2.86
N SER A 25 6.05 -2.88 -3.18
CA SER A 25 6.87 -3.86 -2.44
C SER A 25 8.27 -3.32 -2.23
N ASP A 26 8.92 -3.82 -1.19
CA ASP A 26 10.33 -3.53 -0.92
C ASP A 26 11.13 -4.82 -0.70
N ARG A 27 12.43 -4.70 -1.00
CA ARG A 27 13.42 -5.74 -0.70
C ARG A 27 14.71 -5.04 -0.28
N GLN A 28 15.17 -5.30 0.95
CA GLN A 28 16.36 -4.67 1.54
C GLN A 28 16.35 -3.12 1.46
N SER A 29 15.18 -2.52 1.43
CA SER A 29 14.95 -1.08 1.32
C SER A 29 13.62 -0.74 1.99
N ASP A 30 13.22 0.51 2.04
CA ASP A 30 11.96 0.94 2.65
C ASP A 30 11.08 1.64 1.61
N ALA A 31 9.93 1.02 1.28
CA ALA A 31 8.94 1.56 0.35
C ALA A 31 7.86 2.43 1.02
N SER A 32 7.90 2.64 2.35
CA SER A 32 6.88 3.40 3.07
C SER A 32 6.70 4.83 2.55
N PHE A 33 7.77 5.44 2.02
CA PHE A 33 7.70 6.77 1.39
C PHE A 33 6.72 6.82 0.20
N LEU A 34 6.58 5.72 -0.55
CA LEU A 34 5.60 5.61 -1.63
C LEU A 34 4.17 5.58 -1.08
N LEU A 35 3.95 4.88 0.04
CA LEU A 35 2.64 4.86 0.69
C LEU A 35 2.25 6.27 1.19
N HIS A 36 3.20 7.02 1.77
CA HIS A 36 3.01 8.43 2.12
C HIS A 36 2.67 9.29 0.89
N HIS A 37 3.31 9.00 -0.25
CA HIS A 37 2.98 9.69 -1.50
C HIS A 37 1.53 9.45 -1.92
N PHE A 38 1.08 8.18 -1.96
CA PHE A 38 -0.28 7.84 -2.37
C PHE A 38 -1.33 8.36 -1.39
N LEU A 39 -1.08 8.30 -0.07
CA LEU A 39 -1.95 8.92 0.93
C LEU A 39 -2.13 10.41 0.64
N GLY A 40 -1.01 11.14 0.50
CA GLY A 40 -1.04 12.57 0.19
C GLY A 40 -1.67 12.90 -1.17
N PHE A 41 -1.50 12.03 -2.16
CA PHE A 41 -2.09 12.17 -3.47
C PHE A 41 -3.62 12.07 -3.42
N TYR A 42 -4.14 10.98 -2.85
CA TYR A 42 -5.59 10.75 -2.82
C TYR A 42 -6.34 11.71 -1.90
N LEU A 43 -5.74 12.12 -0.78
CA LEU A 43 -6.33 13.17 0.07
C LEU A 43 -6.44 14.50 -0.67
N ARG A 44 -5.44 14.90 -1.46
CA ARG A 44 -5.51 16.12 -2.31
C ARG A 44 -6.52 15.98 -3.43
N ALA A 45 -6.66 14.80 -3.99
CA ALA A 45 -7.65 14.51 -5.03
C ALA A 45 -9.10 14.54 -4.50
N GLY A 46 -9.31 14.70 -3.19
CA GLY A 46 -10.64 14.69 -2.59
C GLY A 46 -11.23 13.29 -2.40
N CYS A 47 -10.42 12.23 -2.53
CA CYS A 47 -10.86 10.86 -2.37
C CYS A 47 -11.21 10.53 -0.91
N GLN A 48 -12.14 9.59 -0.73
CA GLN A 48 -12.43 8.97 0.55
C GLN A 48 -11.40 7.86 0.81
N VAL A 49 -10.59 8.01 1.83
CA VAL A 49 -9.49 7.09 2.12
C VAL A 49 -9.82 6.23 3.32
N CYS A 50 -9.87 4.91 3.13
CA CYS A 50 -9.79 3.92 4.20
C CYS A 50 -8.33 3.48 4.32
N PHE A 51 -7.71 3.71 5.47
CA PHE A 51 -6.32 3.37 5.72
C PHE A 51 -6.24 2.28 6.80
N VAL A 52 -5.73 1.11 6.42
CA VAL A 52 -5.45 -0.01 7.32
C VAL A 52 -3.94 0.01 7.62
N ALA A 53 -3.57 0.47 8.81
CA ALA A 53 -2.19 0.55 9.27
C ALA A 53 -1.88 -0.65 10.18
N LEU A 54 -1.11 -1.60 9.68
CA LEU A 54 -0.73 -2.81 10.40
C LEU A 54 0.66 -2.68 11.04
N ALA A 55 1.60 -1.98 10.35
CA ALA A 55 2.98 -1.84 10.81
C ALA A 55 3.25 -0.54 11.58
N GLN A 56 2.62 0.56 11.20
CA GLN A 56 2.90 1.88 11.76
C GLN A 56 1.67 2.49 12.44
N SER A 57 1.89 3.35 13.44
CA SER A 57 0.82 4.02 14.18
C SER A 57 0.22 5.21 13.39
N PHE A 58 -0.96 5.66 13.81
CA PHE A 58 -1.59 6.86 13.28
C PHE A 58 -0.69 8.11 13.42
N SER A 59 0.07 8.21 14.50
CA SER A 59 0.98 9.36 14.71
C SER A 59 2.03 9.47 13.60
N HIS A 60 2.49 8.35 13.04
CA HIS A 60 3.42 8.33 11.92
C HIS A 60 2.81 8.94 10.65
N TYR A 61 1.55 8.62 10.36
CA TYR A 61 0.84 9.13 9.17
C TYR A 61 0.13 10.48 9.40
N SER A 62 -0.11 10.87 10.64
CA SER A 62 -0.91 12.05 10.99
C SER A 62 -0.31 13.35 10.47
N ALA A 63 1.02 13.47 10.47
CA ALA A 63 1.70 14.67 9.96
C ALA A 63 1.40 14.96 8.49
N VAL A 64 1.16 13.91 7.69
CA VAL A 64 0.75 14.01 6.29
C VAL A 64 -0.75 14.22 6.18
N SER A 65 -1.55 13.43 6.90
CA SER A 65 -3.02 13.43 6.79
C SER A 65 -3.66 14.72 7.31
N GLN A 66 -3.24 15.24 8.46
CA GLN A 66 -3.82 16.44 9.07
C GLN A 66 -3.66 17.71 8.22
N ARG A 67 -2.60 17.78 7.41
CA ARG A 67 -2.35 18.92 6.52
C ARG A 67 -3.11 18.84 5.19
N LEU A 68 -3.57 17.66 4.82
CA LEU A 68 -4.09 17.39 3.48
C LEU A 68 -5.55 16.99 3.44
N ALA A 69 -6.09 16.42 4.52
CA ALA A 69 -7.53 16.13 4.62
C ALA A 69 -8.32 17.44 4.63
N LYS A 70 -9.12 17.65 3.60
CA LYS A 70 -9.92 18.88 3.41
C LYS A 70 -11.19 18.86 4.26
N GLU A 71 -11.71 17.69 4.56
CA GLU A 71 -12.99 17.50 5.23
C GLU A 71 -12.89 16.49 6.38
N LYS A 72 -13.71 16.68 7.43
CA LYS A 72 -13.89 15.68 8.47
C LYS A 72 -14.52 14.43 7.85
N GLY A 73 -13.92 13.24 8.13
CA GLY A 73 -14.39 11.96 7.61
C GLY A 73 -13.85 11.59 6.22
N GLN A 74 -12.98 12.40 5.61
CA GLN A 74 -12.27 12.03 4.38
C GLN A 74 -11.31 10.85 4.59
N LEU A 75 -10.80 10.67 5.81
CA LEU A 75 -9.90 9.59 6.20
C LEU A 75 -10.53 8.76 7.32
N VAL A 76 -10.74 7.47 7.07
CA VAL A 76 -11.03 6.44 8.07
C VAL A 76 -9.75 5.66 8.31
N PHE A 77 -9.33 5.54 9.55
CA PHE A 77 -8.05 4.93 9.91
C PHE A 77 -8.27 3.77 10.88
N LEU A 78 -7.74 2.59 10.55
CA LEU A 78 -7.64 1.43 11.42
C LEU A 78 -6.20 1.33 11.93
N GLU A 79 -6.00 1.43 13.23
CA GLU A 79 -4.70 1.28 13.87
C GLU A 79 -4.48 -0.17 14.33
N GLY A 80 -4.20 -1.05 13.35
CA GLY A 80 -4.14 -2.49 13.57
C GLY A 80 -3.10 -2.92 14.60
N LEU A 81 -1.96 -2.23 14.70
CA LEU A 81 -0.95 -2.52 15.72
C LEU A 81 -1.48 -2.30 17.14
N GLN A 82 -2.14 -1.16 17.39
CA GLN A 82 -2.70 -0.84 18.70
C GLN A 82 -3.86 -1.78 19.06
N GLU A 83 -4.70 -2.10 18.08
CA GLU A 83 -5.81 -3.03 18.28
C GLU A 83 -5.33 -4.46 18.53
N SER A 84 -4.28 -4.94 17.83
CA SER A 84 -3.69 -6.25 18.11
C SER A 84 -3.10 -6.34 19.52
N LEU A 85 -2.44 -5.30 20.00
CA LEU A 85 -1.93 -5.25 21.37
C LEU A 85 -3.06 -5.28 22.40
N SER A 86 -4.17 -4.60 22.15
CA SER A 86 -5.37 -4.62 23.02
C SER A 86 -6.00 -6.02 23.08
N ILE A 87 -6.03 -6.73 21.95
CA ILE A 87 -6.56 -8.09 21.88
C ILE A 87 -5.67 -9.10 22.63
N LEU A 88 -4.37 -8.95 22.54
CA LEU A 88 -3.39 -9.83 23.19
C LEU A 88 -3.26 -9.56 24.70
N ASN A 89 -3.78 -8.42 25.19
CA ASN A 89 -3.72 -8.06 26.60
C ASN A 89 -4.96 -8.55 27.35
N PRO A 90 -4.88 -9.55 28.26
CA PRO A 90 -6.05 -10.18 28.88
C PRO A 90 -6.83 -9.23 29.82
N HIS A 91 -6.30 -8.08 30.20
CA HIS A 91 -6.97 -7.11 31.07
C HIS A 91 -7.86 -6.11 30.30
N ASP A 92 -7.72 -5.98 28.98
CA ASP A 92 -8.46 -5.01 28.15
C ASP A 92 -9.45 -5.67 27.16
N ALA A 93 -9.92 -6.86 27.48
CA ALA A 93 -10.72 -7.74 26.59
C ALA A 93 -12.05 -7.14 26.04
N THR A 94 -12.41 -5.90 26.38
CA THR A 94 -13.70 -5.30 26.02
C THR A 94 -13.63 -4.20 24.97
N THR A 95 -12.46 -3.79 24.50
CA THR A 95 -12.30 -2.59 23.65
C THR A 95 -11.65 -2.81 22.28
N GLY A 96 -11.31 -4.04 21.89
CA GLY A 96 -10.72 -4.31 20.57
C GLY A 96 -11.76 -4.22 19.45
N SER A 97 -11.39 -3.61 18.32
CA SER A 97 -12.21 -3.58 17.11
C SER A 97 -12.45 -5.00 16.57
N GLU A 98 -13.67 -5.27 16.11
CA GLU A 98 -14.02 -6.52 15.44
C GLU A 98 -13.15 -6.80 14.20
N ALA A 99 -12.55 -5.76 13.60
CA ALA A 99 -11.71 -5.88 12.41
C ALA A 99 -10.52 -6.81 12.59
N MET A 100 -9.95 -6.89 13.81
CA MET A 100 -8.78 -7.71 14.13
C MET A 100 -9.16 -9.03 14.83
N ASP A 101 -10.43 -9.45 14.77
CA ASP A 101 -10.94 -10.66 15.47
C ASP A 101 -10.28 -11.96 14.97
N PHE A 102 -9.67 -11.95 13.79
CA PHE A 102 -8.87 -13.10 13.29
C PHE A 102 -7.72 -13.48 14.23
N LEU A 103 -7.24 -12.56 15.08
CA LEU A 103 -6.23 -12.87 16.10
C LEU A 103 -6.79 -13.75 17.24
N ARG A 104 -8.09 -13.62 17.52
CA ARG A 104 -8.80 -14.47 18.51
C ARG A 104 -9.30 -15.76 17.87
N ASN A 105 -9.67 -15.69 16.60
CA ASN A 105 -10.27 -16.80 15.86
C ASN A 105 -9.61 -16.97 14.47
N PRO A 106 -8.42 -17.58 14.41
CA PRO A 106 -7.69 -17.73 13.14
C PRO A 106 -8.46 -18.47 12.04
N GLY A 107 -9.42 -19.33 12.43
CA GLY A 107 -10.28 -20.06 11.48
C GLY A 107 -11.27 -19.17 10.70
N ALA A 108 -11.56 -17.97 11.16
CA ALA A 108 -12.43 -17.01 10.46
C ALA A 108 -11.73 -16.29 9.30
N GLY A 109 -10.41 -16.46 9.14
CA GLY A 109 -9.63 -15.73 8.15
C GLY A 109 -9.73 -14.22 8.33
N LEU A 110 -9.60 -13.46 7.24
CA LEU A 110 -9.64 -11.98 7.26
C LEU A 110 -11.02 -11.39 6.98
N GLN A 111 -12.09 -12.15 7.22
CA GLN A 111 -13.46 -11.71 6.92
C GLN A 111 -13.86 -10.45 7.69
N CYS A 112 -13.53 -10.35 8.98
CA CYS A 112 -13.86 -9.18 9.79
C CYS A 112 -13.09 -7.93 9.33
N LEU A 113 -11.82 -8.08 8.96
CA LEU A 113 -11.04 -7.00 8.37
C LEU A 113 -11.64 -6.53 7.05
N PHE A 114 -12.07 -7.45 6.19
CA PHE A 114 -12.77 -7.10 4.95
C PHE A 114 -14.11 -6.40 5.21
N GLN A 115 -14.90 -6.85 6.20
CA GLN A 115 -16.15 -6.20 6.59
C GLN A 115 -15.91 -4.77 7.07
N PHE A 116 -14.87 -4.53 7.87
CA PHE A 116 -14.47 -3.18 8.27
C PHE A 116 -14.17 -2.30 7.06
N VAL A 117 -13.32 -2.78 6.13
CA VAL A 117 -12.98 -2.05 4.90
C VAL A 117 -14.24 -1.75 4.09
N SER A 118 -15.05 -2.77 3.83
CA SER A 118 -16.28 -2.64 3.04
C SER A 118 -17.26 -1.64 3.65
N SER A 119 -17.46 -1.70 4.97
CA SER A 119 -18.30 -0.74 5.69
C SER A 119 -17.77 0.68 5.60
N SER A 120 -16.45 0.85 5.79
CA SER A 120 -15.79 2.16 5.77
C SER A 120 -15.92 2.85 4.41
N VAL A 121 -15.78 2.10 3.31
CA VAL A 121 -15.90 2.67 1.95
C VAL A 121 -17.36 2.87 1.51
N ASN A 122 -18.32 2.08 2.02
CA ASN A 122 -19.73 2.20 1.68
C ASN A 122 -20.44 3.33 2.43
N HIS A 123 -20.10 3.59 3.70
CA HIS A 123 -20.67 4.71 4.47
C HIS A 123 -20.45 6.07 3.81
N SER A 124 -19.42 6.17 2.99
CA SER A 124 -19.11 7.39 2.23
C SER A 124 -20.12 7.72 1.12
N ARG A 125 -20.98 6.77 0.73
CA ARG A 125 -22.02 6.96 -0.31
C ARG A 125 -23.32 7.59 0.20
N GLY A 126 -23.58 7.52 1.51
CA GLY A 126 -24.87 7.94 2.10
C GLY A 126 -25.08 9.44 2.29
N THR A 127 -24.10 10.27 2.03
CA THR A 127 -24.25 11.73 2.06
C THR A 127 -24.50 12.24 0.65
N GLU A 128 -25.69 12.78 0.41
CA GLU A 128 -26.18 13.33 -0.87
C GLU A 128 -25.38 14.56 -1.39
N ASP A 129 -24.23 14.84 -0.81
CA ASP A 129 -23.37 15.95 -1.22
C ASP A 129 -22.41 15.47 -2.32
N GLY A 130 -22.76 15.80 -3.57
CA GLY A 130 -22.14 15.34 -4.84
C GLY A 130 -20.69 15.79 -5.08
N GLY A 131 -19.87 15.96 -4.04
CA GLY A 131 -18.49 16.48 -4.14
C GLY A 131 -17.38 15.52 -3.74
N ARG A 132 -17.69 14.28 -3.28
CA ARG A 132 -16.64 13.36 -2.81
C ARG A 132 -16.06 12.52 -3.93
N GLY A 133 -14.72 12.44 -3.98
CA GLY A 133 -14.00 11.61 -4.92
C GLY A 133 -14.19 10.09 -4.69
N PRO A 134 -13.66 9.24 -5.58
CA PRO A 134 -13.78 7.79 -5.49
C PRO A 134 -13.18 7.25 -4.18
N PRO A 135 -13.69 6.11 -3.65
CA PRO A 135 -13.12 5.48 -2.46
C PRO A 135 -11.74 4.90 -2.77
N VAL A 136 -10.86 4.95 -1.77
CA VAL A 136 -9.50 4.41 -1.86
C VAL A 136 -9.17 3.62 -0.61
N LEU A 137 -8.66 2.41 -0.79
CA LEU A 137 -8.07 1.61 0.27
C LEU A 137 -6.55 1.73 0.23
N LEU A 138 -5.94 2.06 1.36
CA LEU A 138 -4.50 1.95 1.59
C LEU A 138 -4.27 0.89 2.67
N VAL A 139 -3.36 -0.05 2.42
CA VAL A 139 -2.94 -1.04 3.42
C VAL A 139 -1.43 -0.95 3.60
N ASP A 140 -1.03 -0.69 4.84
CA ASP A 140 0.35 -0.62 5.25
C ASP A 140 0.78 -1.99 5.78
N ASP A 141 1.61 -2.62 4.98
CA ASP A 141 2.39 -3.81 5.19
C ASP A 141 1.59 -5.11 5.45
N LEU A 142 1.20 -5.74 4.34
CA LEU A 142 0.57 -7.06 4.35
C LEU A 142 1.46 -8.16 4.98
N SER A 143 2.80 -7.98 5.03
CA SER A 143 3.71 -8.95 5.63
C SER A 143 3.44 -9.12 7.13
N VAL A 144 2.90 -8.09 7.80
CA VAL A 144 2.49 -8.17 9.20
C VAL A 144 1.42 -9.25 9.41
N LEU A 145 0.48 -9.41 8.48
CA LEU A 145 -0.53 -10.47 8.56
C LEU A 145 0.10 -11.87 8.55
N LEU A 146 1.14 -12.07 7.71
CA LEU A 146 1.91 -13.32 7.70
C LEU A 146 2.63 -13.53 9.04
N SER A 147 3.26 -12.49 9.57
CA SER A 147 3.95 -12.54 10.88
C SER A 147 2.99 -12.81 12.03
N LEU A 148 1.71 -12.44 11.91
CA LEU A 148 0.64 -12.75 12.85
C LEU A 148 0.04 -14.18 12.65
N GLY A 149 0.59 -14.97 11.74
CA GLY A 149 0.19 -16.35 11.48
C GLY A 149 -0.95 -16.52 10.49
N VAL A 150 -1.33 -15.47 9.77
CA VAL A 150 -2.34 -15.58 8.69
C VAL A 150 -1.72 -16.26 7.47
N GLY A 151 -2.38 -17.28 6.94
CA GLY A 151 -1.90 -17.99 5.76
C GLY A 151 -1.91 -17.13 4.49
N VAL A 152 -0.97 -17.36 3.59
CA VAL A 152 -0.82 -16.64 2.30
C VAL A 152 -2.11 -16.61 1.51
N ASP A 153 -2.82 -17.75 1.45
CA ASP A 153 -4.06 -17.86 0.69
C ASP A 153 -5.15 -16.93 1.25
N ALA A 154 -5.26 -16.78 2.59
CA ALA A 154 -6.21 -15.88 3.23
C ALA A 154 -5.89 -14.39 2.93
N VAL A 155 -4.61 -14.04 2.85
CA VAL A 155 -4.18 -12.67 2.47
C VAL A 155 -4.46 -12.41 0.98
N LEU A 156 -4.25 -13.40 0.11
CA LEU A 156 -4.59 -13.30 -1.32
C LEU A 156 -6.10 -13.17 -1.53
N ASP A 157 -6.91 -13.93 -0.81
CA ASP A 157 -8.38 -13.82 -0.84
C ASP A 157 -8.83 -12.44 -0.38
N PHE A 158 -8.30 -11.95 0.75
CA PHE A 158 -8.59 -10.60 1.24
C PHE A 158 -8.28 -9.54 0.18
N SER A 159 -7.10 -9.59 -0.45
CA SER A 159 -6.73 -8.63 -1.49
C SER A 159 -7.64 -8.71 -2.70
N HIS A 160 -8.04 -9.93 -3.09
CA HIS A 160 -8.95 -10.18 -4.20
C HIS A 160 -10.36 -9.60 -3.92
N TYR A 161 -10.91 -9.86 -2.72
CA TYR A 161 -12.21 -9.29 -2.33
C TYR A 161 -12.16 -7.76 -2.24
N CYS A 162 -11.09 -7.17 -1.67
CA CYS A 162 -10.92 -5.72 -1.66
C CYS A 162 -10.87 -5.14 -3.08
N ARG A 163 -10.11 -5.77 -3.99
CA ARG A 163 -10.05 -5.36 -5.38
C ARG A 163 -11.42 -5.47 -6.07
N ALA A 164 -12.15 -6.56 -5.86
CA ALA A 164 -13.48 -6.75 -6.45
C ALA A 164 -14.46 -5.67 -5.97
N ALA A 165 -14.56 -5.48 -4.65
CA ALA A 165 -15.49 -4.52 -4.07
C ALA A 165 -15.11 -3.07 -4.43
N ILE A 166 -13.83 -2.69 -4.28
CA ILE A 166 -13.42 -1.30 -4.42
C ILE A 166 -13.15 -0.93 -5.88
N CYS A 167 -12.33 -1.70 -6.59
CA CYS A 167 -11.97 -1.35 -7.97
C CYS A 167 -13.08 -1.68 -8.96
N SER A 168 -13.70 -2.87 -8.86
CA SER A 168 -14.68 -3.31 -9.85
C SER A 168 -16.07 -2.72 -9.63
N GLU A 169 -16.56 -2.74 -8.38
CA GLU A 169 -17.92 -2.30 -8.05
C GLU A 169 -17.98 -0.78 -7.79
N LEU A 170 -17.08 -0.26 -6.93
CA LEU A 170 -17.11 1.14 -6.49
C LEU A 170 -16.32 2.08 -7.39
N LYS A 171 -15.57 1.55 -8.39
CA LYS A 171 -14.67 2.34 -9.26
C LYS A 171 -13.63 3.13 -8.48
N GLY A 172 -13.24 2.62 -7.33
CA GLY A 172 -12.20 3.18 -6.47
C GLY A 172 -10.82 2.60 -6.78
N ASN A 173 -9.85 2.90 -5.93
CA ASN A 173 -8.48 2.43 -6.06
C ASN A 173 -8.02 1.69 -4.81
N VAL A 174 -7.12 0.75 -4.98
CA VAL A 174 -6.49 -0.01 -3.89
C VAL A 174 -4.98 0.16 -3.99
N VAL A 175 -4.31 0.43 -2.87
CA VAL A 175 -2.85 0.45 -2.75
C VAL A 175 -2.46 -0.43 -1.58
N MET A 176 -1.62 -1.41 -1.81
CA MET A 176 -1.15 -2.33 -0.76
C MET A 176 0.37 -2.37 -0.77
N LEU A 177 0.96 -2.29 0.43
CA LEU A 177 2.39 -2.48 0.63
C LEU A 177 2.64 -3.91 1.12
N LEU A 178 3.70 -4.53 0.59
CA LEU A 178 4.22 -5.82 1.03
C LEU A 178 5.73 -5.73 1.20
N ARG A 179 6.23 -6.05 2.38
CA ARG A 179 7.66 -6.18 2.65
C ARG A 179 8.12 -7.61 2.38
N CYS A 180 9.23 -7.74 1.63
CA CYS A 180 9.86 -9.01 1.30
C CYS A 180 11.27 -9.03 1.89
N ASP A 181 11.46 -9.74 3.00
CA ASP A 181 12.75 -9.79 3.72
C ASP A 181 13.71 -10.88 3.18
N GLY A 182 13.43 -11.47 2.00
CA GLY A 182 14.24 -12.53 1.42
C GLY A 182 15.69 -12.08 1.18
N GLU A 183 16.64 -12.72 1.87
CA GLU A 183 18.05 -12.72 1.44
C GLU A 183 18.15 -13.57 0.17
N ASP A 184 18.90 -13.09 -0.83
CA ASP A 184 19.22 -13.84 -2.06
C ASP A 184 20.27 -14.94 -1.76
N ASP A 185 20.10 -15.69 -0.66
CA ASP A 185 20.95 -16.85 -0.39
C ASP A 185 20.51 -17.99 -1.30
N ASP A 186 21.20 -18.12 -2.42
CA ASP A 186 21.04 -19.16 -3.47
C ASP A 186 21.19 -20.60 -2.95
N ASP A 187 21.51 -20.79 -1.67
CA ASP A 187 21.84 -22.10 -1.08
C ASP A 187 20.71 -22.76 -0.26
N ASP A 188 19.60 -22.07 0.03
CA ASP A 188 18.50 -22.68 0.80
C ASP A 188 17.29 -23.04 -0.09
N VAL A 189 17.41 -24.16 -0.78
CA VAL A 189 16.41 -24.77 -1.70
C VAL A 189 15.14 -25.25 -0.96
N GLY A 190 14.82 -24.76 0.22
CA GLY A 190 13.76 -25.34 1.06
C GLY A 190 12.82 -24.41 1.79
N SER A 191 13.09 -23.13 1.94
CA SER A 191 12.16 -22.21 2.57
C SER A 191 11.18 -21.66 1.53
N ASP A 192 9.97 -22.23 1.47
CA ASP A 192 8.83 -21.61 0.76
C ASP A 192 8.49 -20.31 1.51
N ASP A 193 9.19 -19.24 1.17
CA ASP A 193 8.97 -17.93 1.78
C ASP A 193 7.57 -17.44 1.40
N GLY A 194 6.67 -17.46 2.37
CA GLY A 194 5.29 -17.04 2.21
C GLY A 194 5.18 -15.63 1.60
N SER A 195 6.17 -14.75 1.85
CA SER A 195 6.20 -13.38 1.30
C SER A 195 6.45 -13.38 -0.21
N GLU A 196 7.31 -14.23 -0.74
CA GLU A 196 7.56 -14.39 -2.18
C GLU A 196 6.34 -14.96 -2.92
N ARG A 197 5.69 -15.96 -2.32
CA ARG A 197 4.43 -16.52 -2.86
C ARG A 197 3.33 -15.47 -2.87
N LEU A 198 3.21 -14.69 -1.80
CA LEU A 198 2.26 -13.58 -1.70
C LEU A 198 2.57 -12.49 -2.75
N LEU A 199 3.84 -12.09 -2.88
CA LEU A 199 4.29 -11.10 -3.87
C LEU A 199 3.91 -11.52 -5.29
N ARG A 200 4.17 -12.77 -5.65
CA ARG A 200 3.77 -13.32 -6.96
C ARG A 200 2.25 -13.24 -7.18
N GLY A 201 1.47 -13.70 -6.20
CA GLY A 201 0.01 -13.67 -6.30
C GLY A 201 -0.55 -12.25 -6.45
N LEU A 202 -0.06 -11.29 -5.66
CA LEU A 202 -0.47 -9.89 -5.74
C LEU A 202 -0.01 -9.22 -7.05
N THR A 203 1.20 -9.56 -7.53
CA THR A 203 1.71 -9.05 -8.81
C THR A 203 0.81 -9.47 -9.98
N HIS A 204 0.19 -10.64 -9.94
CA HIS A 204 -0.78 -11.06 -10.95
C HIS A 204 -2.11 -10.30 -10.85
N GLN A 205 -2.47 -9.84 -9.67
CA GLN A 205 -3.74 -9.11 -9.44
C GLN A 205 -3.63 -7.62 -9.72
N CYS A 206 -2.45 -7.00 -9.57
CA CYS A 206 -2.27 -5.55 -9.66
C CYS A 206 -2.24 -5.05 -11.11
N SER A 207 -2.64 -3.79 -11.29
CA SER A 207 -2.53 -3.05 -12.57
C SER A 207 -1.23 -2.25 -12.65
N LEU A 208 -0.66 -1.87 -11.50
CA LEU A 208 0.61 -1.17 -11.36
C LEU A 208 1.38 -1.78 -10.20
N ALA A 209 2.64 -2.16 -10.42
CA ALA A 209 3.56 -2.55 -9.36
C ALA A 209 4.76 -1.59 -9.31
N LEU A 210 5.16 -1.21 -8.10
CA LEU A 210 6.36 -0.43 -7.80
C LEU A 210 7.20 -1.24 -6.80
N HIS A 211 8.29 -1.83 -7.29
CA HIS A 211 9.21 -2.63 -6.49
C HIS A 211 10.42 -1.79 -6.10
N VAL A 212 10.55 -1.52 -4.81
CA VAL A 212 11.67 -0.75 -4.24
C VAL A 212 12.75 -1.74 -3.81
N GLN A 213 13.98 -1.48 -4.22
CA GLN A 213 15.11 -2.33 -3.87
C GLN A 213 16.38 -1.50 -3.64
N SER A 214 17.30 -2.04 -2.85
CA SER A 214 18.60 -1.43 -2.65
C SER A 214 19.40 -1.40 -3.95
N LEU A 215 20.46 -0.60 -3.98
CA LEU A 215 21.36 -0.60 -5.14
C LEU A 215 22.18 -1.90 -5.18
N PRO A 216 22.33 -2.56 -6.35
CA PRO A 216 23.19 -3.71 -6.49
C PRO A 216 24.66 -3.42 -6.13
N THR A 217 25.08 -2.17 -6.21
CA THR A 217 26.44 -1.70 -5.89
C THR A 217 26.63 -1.40 -4.39
N GLY A 218 25.60 -1.60 -3.55
CA GLY A 218 25.62 -1.26 -2.14
C GLY A 218 25.24 0.19 -1.86
N TYR A 219 25.50 0.64 -0.61
CA TYR A 219 25.10 1.96 -0.13
C TYR A 219 25.73 3.11 -0.91
N CYS A 220 24.90 4.08 -1.31
CA CYS A 220 25.33 5.35 -1.89
C CYS A 220 24.65 6.51 -1.15
N ARG A 221 25.44 7.56 -0.81
CA ARG A 221 24.93 8.75 -0.13
C ARG A 221 23.92 9.55 -0.96
N ASP A 222 24.06 9.52 -2.27
CA ASP A 222 23.28 10.34 -3.20
C ASP A 222 22.16 9.58 -3.90
N ILE A 223 22.14 8.25 -3.77
CA ILE A 223 21.12 7.37 -4.31
C ILE A 223 20.81 6.32 -3.26
N HIS A 224 19.56 6.27 -2.79
CA HIS A 224 19.16 5.36 -1.72
C HIS A 224 18.72 3.99 -2.23
N GLY A 225 18.37 3.88 -3.50
CA GLY A 225 17.94 2.64 -4.13
C GLY A 225 17.37 2.87 -5.52
N GLN A 226 16.67 1.85 -6.00
CA GLN A 226 15.97 1.88 -7.27
C GLN A 226 14.52 1.42 -7.13
N VAL A 227 13.66 1.92 -8.00
CA VAL A 227 12.26 1.51 -8.13
C VAL A 227 12.06 0.91 -9.51
N GLU A 228 11.69 -0.35 -9.55
CA GLU A 228 11.21 -1.00 -10.77
C GLU A 228 9.70 -0.82 -10.86
N MET A 229 9.24 -0.16 -11.92
CA MET A 229 7.84 0.04 -12.24
C MET A 229 7.38 -0.97 -13.29
N CYS A 230 6.34 -1.72 -12.98
CA CYS A 230 5.64 -2.60 -13.92
C CYS A 230 4.22 -2.07 -14.11
N ASP A 231 3.96 -1.37 -15.21
CA ASP A 231 2.66 -0.79 -15.54
C ASP A 231 1.90 -1.68 -16.52
N ARG A 232 0.77 -2.20 -16.08
CA ARG A 232 -0.15 -3.04 -16.85
C ARG A 232 -1.49 -2.34 -17.14
N ARG A 233 -1.60 -1.07 -16.77
CA ARG A 233 -2.79 -0.28 -17.08
C ARG A 233 -2.99 -0.26 -18.59
N LYS A 234 -4.24 -0.32 -19.04
CA LYS A 234 -4.57 -0.39 -20.46
C LYS A 234 -4.03 0.83 -21.20
N GLN A 235 -2.93 0.65 -21.91
CA GLN A 235 -2.48 1.59 -22.93
C GLN A 235 -2.88 1.07 -24.31
N ALA A 236 -3.09 1.98 -25.26
CA ALA A 236 -3.36 1.62 -26.64
C ALA A 236 -2.20 0.76 -27.19
N GLY A 237 -2.42 -0.56 -27.32
CA GLY A 237 -1.39 -1.51 -27.77
C GLY A 237 -1.15 -2.69 -26.85
N GLY A 238 -1.71 -2.73 -25.63
CA GLY A 238 -1.67 -3.92 -24.74
C GLY A 238 -0.29 -4.33 -24.20
N GLN A 239 0.75 -3.53 -24.41
CA GLN A 239 2.11 -3.87 -24.01
C GLN A 239 2.38 -3.39 -22.58
N GLN A 240 2.88 -4.29 -21.72
CA GLN A 240 3.34 -3.96 -20.37
C GLN A 240 4.54 -3.00 -20.44
N ARG A 241 4.46 -1.87 -19.73
CA ARG A 241 5.57 -0.91 -19.63
C ARG A 241 6.39 -1.24 -18.39
N LYS A 242 7.66 -1.58 -18.59
CA LYS A 242 8.65 -1.72 -17.51
C LYS A 242 9.61 -0.54 -17.57
N MET A 243 9.87 0.06 -16.40
CA MET A 243 10.84 1.16 -16.26
C MET A 243 11.51 1.04 -14.89
N THR A 244 12.78 1.44 -14.83
CA THR A 244 13.55 1.49 -13.58
C THR A 244 14.06 2.91 -13.35
N PHE A 245 13.92 3.40 -12.12
CA PHE A 245 14.37 4.71 -11.68
C PHE A 245 15.23 4.56 -10.44
N GLN A 246 16.21 5.41 -10.30
CA GLN A 246 16.92 5.61 -9.04
C GLN A 246 16.18 6.63 -8.20
N PHE A 247 16.28 6.54 -6.87
CA PHE A 247 15.63 7.49 -5.97
C PHE A 247 16.54 7.92 -4.82
N LYS A 248 16.25 9.12 -4.30
CA LYS A 248 16.80 9.65 -3.05
C LYS A 248 15.67 10.18 -2.20
N VAL A 249 15.54 9.67 -0.98
CA VAL A 249 14.59 10.19 0.02
C VAL A 249 15.22 11.35 0.76
N HIS A 250 14.46 12.40 0.98
CA HIS A 250 14.82 13.60 1.74
C HIS A 250 13.82 13.79 2.89
N ASP A 251 14.15 14.63 3.85
CA ASP A 251 13.25 14.94 5.00
C ASP A 251 11.85 15.37 4.59
N LYS A 252 11.69 15.96 3.40
CA LYS A 252 10.40 16.51 2.91
C LYS A 252 9.88 15.87 1.64
N GLY A 253 10.54 14.82 1.12
CA GLY A 253 10.13 14.21 -0.13
C GLY A 253 11.10 13.18 -0.67
N ALA A 254 10.92 12.81 -1.92
CA ALA A 254 11.83 11.96 -2.67
C ALA A 254 12.03 12.52 -4.07
N SER A 255 13.25 12.42 -4.58
CA SER A 255 13.63 12.72 -5.96
C SER A 255 13.85 11.43 -6.74
N PHE A 256 13.48 11.44 -8.01
CA PHE A 256 13.60 10.28 -8.90
C PHE A 256 14.46 10.64 -10.10
N PHE A 257 15.36 9.73 -10.47
CA PHE A 257 16.33 9.92 -11.55
C PHE A 257 16.22 8.78 -12.55
N ALA A 258 16.39 9.07 -13.83
CA ALA A 258 16.63 8.01 -14.80
C ALA A 258 17.98 7.31 -14.49
N LEU A 259 18.09 6.04 -14.84
CA LEU A 259 19.33 5.30 -14.65
C LEU A 259 20.51 6.05 -15.30
N GLY A 260 21.60 6.24 -14.55
CA GLY A 260 22.82 6.89 -15.03
C GLY A 260 22.77 8.43 -15.13
N THR A 261 21.72 9.09 -14.67
CA THR A 261 21.58 10.56 -14.74
C THR A 261 21.71 11.26 -13.39
N SER A 262 22.02 10.53 -12.32
CA SER A 262 22.22 11.15 -11.01
C SER A 262 23.55 11.92 -10.99
N SER A 263 23.58 13.02 -10.23
CA SER A 263 24.81 13.80 -10.00
C SER A 263 25.95 13.01 -9.34
N ALA A 264 25.68 11.79 -8.85
CA ALA A 264 26.68 10.89 -8.30
C ALA A 264 27.43 10.09 -9.38
N VAL A 265 26.97 10.12 -10.64
CA VAL A 265 27.57 9.40 -11.77
C VAL A 265 28.31 10.36 -12.72
N LEU A 266 28.19 11.67 -12.50
CA LEU A 266 28.92 12.72 -13.17
C LEU A 266 30.07 13.21 -12.30
#